data_9b7f82b0f442e1d036e52c7826f8a5ea
#
_entry.id   9b7f82b0f442e1d036e52c7826f8a5ea
#
_cell.length_a   1.000
_cell.length_b   1.000
_cell.length_c   1.000
_cell.angle_alpha   90.00
_cell.angle_beta   90.00
_cell.angle_gamma   90.00
#
_symmetry.space_group_name_H-M   'P 1'
#
loop_
_entity.id
_entity.type
_entity.pdbx_description
1 polymer ?
#
loop_
_entity_poly.entity_id
_entity_poly.type
_entity_poly.pdbx_seq_one_letter_code
_entity_poly.pdbx_strand_id
1 'polypeptide(L)'
;MKILLTGVTGYIAQRILPVLLDNGHEVVCCVRDSNRFNRKNYLNSNLTVIEADFLNEKSLQVIPKDIDVAYYLIHSMSTQTGDFESMEEICATNFKKSIEQTNAKQVIYLSGISNADELSKHLSSRKNVETILSDSTFALTTLKAGIILGSGSASFEIIRDIVEKLPFMITPRWLKTKCQPIAIRNVVEFAVGVIGRSETYNNSYDIGGPEILSYKEMLLRFAKIRGLKRRIVIVPVMTPRISSYWLYFVTATSYALAKNLVNSMKVDVTCKPNNLTALLGINLIDYDSSIKLAFDKIEQNQVLSSWKDAQTSTIFNEGFSKFIEVPVNGCFKDVRTIKVEDLNSALQKIWSIGGKRGWFYANWLWEIRGIMDQLFGGVGMRRGRKSDTEIVSGDALDFWRVLLADKQEKRLLLYAEMKLPGEAWLEFKIDKNNILTQTATFRPLGLLGRLYWYSVLPFHAFIFNGMINRIASKL
;
A
#
# COMPACT_ATOMS: atom_id res chain seq x y z
N MET A 1 23.18 -0.69 -17.42
CA MET A 1 23.21 -1.79 -16.43
C MET A 1 21.88 -2.49 -16.44
N LYS A 2 21.89 -3.79 -16.18
CA LYS A 2 20.68 -4.59 -15.99
C LYS A 2 20.33 -4.70 -14.50
N ILE A 3 19.18 -4.17 -14.10
CA ILE A 3 18.80 -3.97 -12.71
C ILE A 3 17.59 -4.83 -12.37
N LEU A 4 17.68 -5.68 -11.35
CA LEU A 4 16.53 -6.36 -10.78
C LEU A 4 15.86 -5.45 -9.75
N LEU A 5 14.58 -5.15 -9.98
CA LEU A 5 13.78 -4.34 -9.06
C LEU A 5 12.70 -5.21 -8.42
N THR A 6 12.81 -5.46 -7.10
CA THR A 6 11.78 -6.18 -6.33
C THR A 6 10.80 -5.21 -5.68
N GLY A 7 9.64 -5.71 -5.23
CA GLY A 7 8.64 -4.87 -4.57
C GLY A 7 8.00 -3.82 -5.49
N VAL A 8 7.92 -4.06 -6.79
CA VAL A 8 7.57 -3.09 -7.84
C VAL A 8 6.14 -2.55 -7.73
N THR A 9 5.24 -3.29 -7.08
CA THR A 9 3.88 -2.82 -6.78
C THR A 9 3.84 -1.89 -5.55
N GLY A 10 4.97 -1.73 -4.84
CA GLY A 10 5.10 -0.90 -3.65
C GLY A 10 5.33 0.57 -3.98
N TYR A 11 5.09 1.41 -2.96
CA TYR A 11 5.17 2.87 -3.04
C TYR A 11 6.53 3.39 -3.54
N ILE A 12 7.64 2.85 -3.02
CA ILE A 12 8.99 3.31 -3.30
C ILE A 12 9.45 2.84 -4.70
N ALA A 13 9.30 1.56 -4.98
CA ALA A 13 9.77 0.97 -6.23
C ALA A 13 9.09 1.60 -7.47
N GLN A 14 7.79 1.92 -7.38
CA GLN A 14 7.07 2.62 -8.47
C GLN A 14 7.58 4.04 -8.73
N ARG A 15 8.35 4.64 -7.83
CA ARG A 15 8.98 5.95 -8.02
C ARG A 15 10.43 5.84 -8.46
N ILE A 16 11.10 4.76 -8.10
CA ILE A 16 12.46 4.45 -8.57
C ILE A 16 12.41 4.02 -10.04
N LEU A 17 11.45 3.18 -10.43
CA LEU A 17 11.36 2.58 -11.75
C LEU A 17 11.43 3.58 -12.93
N PRO A 18 10.62 4.68 -12.97
CA PRO A 18 10.73 5.64 -14.07
C PRO A 18 12.14 6.24 -14.16
N VAL A 19 12.74 6.60 -13.03
CA VAL A 19 14.07 7.22 -13.00
C VAL A 19 15.15 6.25 -13.49
N LEU A 20 15.06 4.95 -13.18
CA LEU A 20 15.98 3.95 -13.73
C LEU A 20 15.85 3.83 -15.24
N LEU A 21 14.62 3.81 -15.76
CA LEU A 21 14.36 3.75 -17.20
C LEU A 21 14.84 5.01 -17.93
N ASP A 22 14.60 6.20 -17.35
CA ASP A 22 15.04 7.48 -17.89
C ASP A 22 16.57 7.60 -17.91
N ASN A 23 17.27 6.95 -16.96
CA ASN A 23 18.73 6.85 -16.94
C ASN A 23 19.27 5.77 -17.92
N GLY A 24 18.41 5.15 -18.73
CA GLY A 24 18.81 4.19 -19.76
C GLY A 24 19.17 2.78 -19.21
N HIS A 25 18.76 2.45 -17.99
CA HIS A 25 18.97 1.11 -17.44
C HIS A 25 17.96 0.11 -18.03
N GLU A 26 18.37 -1.16 -18.20
CA GLU A 26 17.47 -2.27 -18.42
C GLU A 26 16.94 -2.73 -17.06
N VAL A 27 15.60 -2.71 -16.88
CA VAL A 27 14.98 -3.03 -15.58
C VAL A 27 14.15 -4.29 -15.67
N VAL A 28 14.51 -5.28 -14.85
CA VAL A 28 13.75 -6.50 -14.64
C VAL A 28 12.89 -6.32 -13.40
N CYS A 29 11.59 -6.09 -13.60
CA CYS A 29 10.61 -5.94 -12.53
C CYS A 29 10.15 -7.31 -12.05
N CYS A 30 10.44 -7.63 -10.79
CA CYS A 30 10.00 -8.86 -10.15
C CYS A 30 8.69 -8.64 -9.41
N VAL A 31 7.64 -9.35 -9.81
CA VAL A 31 6.29 -9.32 -9.21
C VAL A 31 5.84 -10.72 -8.82
N ARG A 32 4.95 -10.82 -7.83
CA ARG A 32 4.32 -12.10 -7.47
C ARG A 32 3.16 -12.47 -8.42
N ASP A 33 2.58 -11.46 -9.06
CA ASP A 33 1.46 -11.59 -10.00
C ASP A 33 1.55 -10.44 -11.01
N SER A 34 1.75 -10.77 -12.29
CA SER A 34 1.92 -9.80 -13.38
C SER A 34 0.66 -8.96 -13.61
N ASN A 35 -0.54 -9.48 -13.27
CA ASN A 35 -1.79 -8.73 -13.39
C ASN A 35 -1.87 -7.53 -12.43
N ARG A 36 -1.06 -7.51 -11.38
CA ARG A 36 -0.96 -6.40 -10.41
C ARG A 36 -0.02 -5.28 -10.84
N PHE A 37 0.73 -5.50 -11.91
CA PHE A 37 1.67 -4.53 -12.45
C PHE A 37 1.16 -3.97 -13.78
N ASN A 38 0.77 -2.70 -13.79
CA ASN A 38 0.29 -2.05 -15.01
C ASN A 38 1.46 -1.63 -15.91
N ARG A 39 1.92 -2.56 -16.77
CA ARG A 39 2.99 -2.30 -17.75
C ARG A 39 2.64 -1.17 -18.72
N LYS A 40 1.36 -0.90 -18.99
CA LYS A 40 0.91 0.15 -19.93
C LYS A 40 1.31 1.56 -19.47
N ASN A 41 1.59 1.75 -18.18
CA ASN A 41 2.10 3.02 -17.65
C ASN A 41 3.57 3.29 -18.03
N TYR A 42 4.27 2.29 -18.57
CA TYR A 42 5.68 2.34 -18.88
C TYR A 42 5.91 1.84 -20.31
N LEU A 43 5.74 2.72 -21.30
CA LEU A 43 6.02 2.42 -22.71
C LEU A 43 7.53 2.48 -22.97
N ASN A 44 8.29 1.53 -22.41
CA ASN A 44 9.74 1.48 -22.54
C ASN A 44 10.17 0.05 -22.91
N SER A 45 11.02 -0.08 -23.93
CA SER A 45 11.56 -1.37 -24.41
C SER A 45 12.51 -2.02 -23.40
N ASN A 46 13.13 -1.23 -22.51
CA ASN A 46 14.10 -1.67 -21.52
C ASN A 46 13.45 -2.23 -20.24
N LEU A 47 12.12 -2.44 -20.25
CA LEU A 47 11.37 -2.99 -19.13
C LEU A 47 10.96 -4.44 -19.39
N THR A 48 11.43 -5.35 -18.56
CA THR A 48 11.01 -6.76 -18.51
C THR A 48 10.27 -7.01 -17.20
N VAL A 49 9.19 -7.81 -17.25
CA VAL A 49 8.43 -8.21 -16.05
C VAL A 49 8.53 -9.72 -15.91
N ILE A 50 8.93 -10.18 -14.72
CA ILE A 50 9.00 -11.60 -14.37
C ILE A 50 8.11 -11.88 -13.16
N GLU A 51 7.51 -13.08 -13.13
CA GLU A 51 6.74 -13.56 -11.98
C GLU A 51 7.63 -14.43 -11.09
N ALA A 52 7.86 -13.99 -9.84
CA ALA A 52 8.60 -14.73 -8.85
C ALA A 52 8.11 -14.40 -7.44
N ASP A 53 7.93 -15.42 -6.62
CA ASP A 53 7.55 -15.30 -5.21
C ASP A 53 8.73 -15.72 -4.33
N PHE A 54 9.28 -14.79 -3.56
CA PHE A 54 10.43 -15.06 -2.68
C PHE A 54 10.10 -15.97 -1.50
N LEU A 55 8.83 -16.31 -1.26
CA LEU A 55 8.44 -17.39 -0.36
C LEU A 55 8.57 -18.78 -1.01
N ASN A 56 8.66 -18.85 -2.35
CA ASN A 56 8.77 -20.09 -3.12
C ASN A 56 10.07 -20.11 -3.93
N GLU A 57 11.09 -20.78 -3.41
CA GLU A 57 12.43 -20.85 -4.02
C GLU A 57 12.40 -21.34 -5.49
N LYS A 58 11.50 -22.26 -5.83
CA LYS A 58 11.38 -22.79 -7.21
C LYS A 58 10.96 -21.72 -8.21
N SER A 59 10.17 -20.73 -7.79
CA SER A 59 9.73 -19.65 -8.67
C SER A 59 10.85 -18.68 -9.05
N LEU A 60 11.98 -18.70 -8.34
CA LEU A 60 13.07 -17.74 -8.49
C LEU A 60 14.03 -18.10 -9.65
N GLN A 61 13.89 -19.29 -10.23
CA GLN A 61 14.71 -19.74 -11.37
C GLN A 61 14.53 -18.87 -12.62
N VAL A 62 13.45 -18.08 -12.69
CA VAL A 62 13.18 -17.14 -13.80
C VAL A 62 14.03 -15.86 -13.73
N ILE A 63 14.77 -15.64 -12.62
CA ILE A 63 15.63 -14.46 -12.46
C ILE A 63 16.82 -14.58 -13.44
N PRO A 64 17.03 -13.58 -14.33
CA PRO A 64 18.14 -13.60 -15.28
C PRO A 64 19.50 -13.62 -14.55
N LYS A 65 20.47 -14.33 -15.11
CA LYS A 65 21.81 -14.45 -14.52
C LYS A 65 22.69 -13.23 -14.77
N ASP A 66 22.37 -12.43 -15.76
CA ASP A 66 23.10 -11.24 -16.21
C ASP A 66 22.67 -9.94 -15.49
N ILE A 67 22.14 -10.04 -14.27
CA ILE A 67 21.82 -8.90 -13.41
C ILE A 67 23.12 -8.27 -12.88
N ASP A 68 23.26 -6.95 -13.00
CA ASP A 68 24.41 -6.19 -12.49
C ASP A 68 24.17 -5.68 -11.06
N VAL A 69 22.93 -5.19 -10.78
CA VAL A 69 22.50 -4.60 -9.49
C VAL A 69 21.10 -5.08 -9.15
N ALA A 70 20.83 -5.33 -7.87
CA ALA A 70 19.49 -5.69 -7.43
C ALA A 70 19.00 -4.79 -6.30
N TYR A 71 17.71 -4.45 -6.33
CA TYR A 71 17.03 -3.74 -5.24
C TYR A 71 16.22 -4.74 -4.41
N TYR A 72 16.44 -4.74 -3.10
CA TYR A 72 15.60 -5.43 -2.15
C TYR A 72 14.63 -4.44 -1.50
N LEU A 73 13.41 -4.35 -2.02
CA LEU A 73 12.34 -3.47 -1.54
C LEU A 73 11.10 -4.24 -1.09
N ILE A 74 11.27 -5.52 -0.77
CA ILE A 74 10.20 -6.39 -0.26
C ILE A 74 9.96 -6.05 1.20
N HIS A 75 8.67 -5.90 1.56
CA HIS A 75 8.29 -5.61 2.93
C HIS A 75 6.89 -6.10 3.26
N SER A 76 6.76 -6.82 4.37
CA SER A 76 5.54 -7.54 4.76
C SER A 76 4.78 -6.89 5.93
N MET A 77 4.77 -5.54 6.07
CA MET A 77 4.11 -4.82 7.20
C MET A 77 2.60 -5.10 7.35
N SER A 78 1.96 -5.68 6.36
CA SER A 78 0.51 -5.80 6.31
C SER A 78 -0.03 -7.19 6.65
N THR A 79 0.84 -8.16 6.97
CA THR A 79 0.38 -9.51 7.32
C THR A 79 -0.35 -9.51 8.66
N GLN A 80 -1.63 -9.89 8.66
CA GLN A 80 -2.42 -10.09 9.88
C GLN A 80 -2.04 -11.39 10.64
N THR A 81 -1.26 -12.24 10.02
CA THR A 81 -0.70 -13.45 10.63
C THR A 81 0.52 -13.06 11.45
N GLY A 82 0.59 -13.51 12.71
CA GLY A 82 1.62 -13.14 13.69
C GLY A 82 3.06 -13.58 13.35
N ASP A 83 3.31 -14.07 12.14
CA ASP A 83 4.56 -14.70 11.69
C ASP A 83 5.29 -13.92 10.57
N PHE A 84 5.13 -12.58 10.55
CA PHE A 84 5.75 -11.77 9.50
C PHE A 84 7.30 -11.79 9.57
N GLU A 85 7.89 -11.99 10.75
CA GLU A 85 9.35 -12.04 10.95
C GLU A 85 9.95 -13.25 10.21
N SER A 86 9.35 -14.43 10.37
CA SER A 86 9.75 -15.65 9.66
C SER A 86 9.58 -15.51 8.14
N MET A 87 8.50 -14.87 7.68
CA MET A 87 8.29 -14.62 6.25
C MET A 87 9.33 -13.67 5.65
N GLU A 88 9.71 -12.60 6.37
CA GLU A 88 10.76 -11.66 5.92
C GLU A 88 12.14 -12.36 5.87
N GLU A 89 12.43 -13.21 6.85
CA GLU A 89 13.65 -14.02 6.88
C GLU A 89 13.74 -14.99 5.70
N ILE A 90 12.65 -15.73 5.42
CA ILE A 90 12.58 -16.65 4.27
C ILE A 90 12.77 -15.87 2.95
N CYS A 91 12.06 -14.75 2.79
CA CYS A 91 12.18 -13.92 1.59
C CYS A 91 13.61 -13.39 1.39
N ALA A 92 14.26 -12.89 2.46
CA ALA A 92 15.61 -12.38 2.40
C ALA A 92 16.64 -13.48 2.09
N THR A 93 16.49 -14.65 2.70
CA THR A 93 17.35 -15.81 2.46
C THR A 93 17.23 -16.32 1.03
N ASN A 94 16.02 -16.46 0.52
CA ASN A 94 15.78 -16.92 -0.83
C ASN A 94 16.24 -15.88 -1.87
N PHE A 95 16.03 -14.59 -1.60
CA PHE A 95 16.57 -13.52 -2.43
C PHE A 95 18.09 -13.58 -2.50
N LYS A 96 18.78 -13.63 -1.32
CA LYS A 96 20.23 -13.76 -1.24
C LYS A 96 20.74 -14.90 -2.12
N LYS A 97 20.24 -16.12 -1.88
CA LYS A 97 20.64 -17.32 -2.65
C LYS A 97 20.43 -17.15 -4.18
N SER A 98 19.35 -16.50 -4.57
CA SER A 98 19.05 -16.29 -5.99
C SER A 98 19.99 -15.28 -6.63
N ILE A 99 20.31 -14.18 -5.93
CA ILE A 99 21.20 -13.13 -6.43
C ILE A 99 22.65 -13.60 -6.47
N GLU A 100 23.11 -14.40 -5.50
CA GLU A 100 24.44 -15.01 -5.50
C GLU A 100 24.70 -15.92 -6.73
N GLN A 101 23.64 -16.37 -7.41
CA GLN A 101 23.71 -17.12 -8.65
C GLN A 101 23.71 -16.24 -9.92
N THR A 102 23.74 -14.92 -9.76
CA THR A 102 23.78 -13.94 -10.87
C THR A 102 25.13 -13.22 -10.90
N ASN A 103 25.29 -12.30 -11.87
CA ASN A 103 26.49 -11.45 -11.97
C ASN A 103 26.40 -10.18 -11.09
N ALA A 104 25.39 -10.07 -10.22
CA ALA A 104 25.14 -8.87 -9.43
C ALA A 104 26.30 -8.57 -8.47
N LYS A 105 26.86 -7.37 -8.62
CA LYS A 105 27.95 -6.87 -7.75
C LYS A 105 27.43 -6.11 -6.55
N GLN A 106 26.22 -5.57 -6.63
CA GLN A 106 25.63 -4.73 -5.59
C GLN A 106 24.17 -5.08 -5.35
N VAL A 107 23.78 -5.12 -4.08
CA VAL A 107 22.38 -5.09 -3.65
C VAL A 107 22.14 -3.81 -2.89
N ILE A 108 21.05 -3.11 -3.24
CA ILE A 108 20.61 -1.89 -2.57
C ILE A 108 19.36 -2.25 -1.75
N TYR A 109 19.48 -2.08 -0.43
CA TYR A 109 18.41 -2.36 0.52
C TYR A 109 17.90 -1.09 1.17
N LEU A 110 16.57 -0.86 1.13
CA LEU A 110 15.95 0.25 1.84
C LEU A 110 15.30 -0.26 3.14
N SER A 111 15.84 0.20 4.25
CA SER A 111 15.44 -0.16 5.60
C SER A 111 14.89 1.03 6.40
N GLY A 112 14.53 0.81 7.65
CA GLY A 112 14.17 1.86 8.61
C GLY A 112 15.34 2.21 9.55
N ILE A 113 15.40 3.46 10.01
CA ILE A 113 16.36 3.88 11.03
C ILE A 113 16.07 3.14 12.32
N SER A 114 17.09 2.49 12.87
CA SER A 114 17.03 1.63 14.07
C SER A 114 18.11 2.02 15.08
N ASN A 115 17.97 3.22 15.68
CA ASN A 115 18.98 3.77 16.61
C ASN A 115 18.68 3.53 18.10
N ALA A 116 17.57 2.87 18.44
CA ALA A 116 17.18 2.59 19.82
C ALA A 116 17.75 1.25 20.30
N ASP A 117 18.09 1.18 21.59
CA ASP A 117 18.56 -0.06 22.25
C ASP A 117 17.45 -1.11 22.29
N GLU A 118 16.19 -0.69 22.45
CA GLU A 118 15.00 -1.54 22.31
C GLU A 118 14.31 -1.29 20.98
N LEU A 119 14.52 -2.19 20.03
CA LEU A 119 13.87 -2.14 18.72
C LEU A 119 12.42 -2.65 18.80
N SER A 120 11.51 -1.99 18.09
CA SER A 120 10.21 -2.61 17.84
C SER A 120 10.41 -3.91 17.03
N LYS A 121 9.50 -4.88 17.17
CA LYS A 121 9.55 -6.14 16.39
C LYS A 121 9.78 -5.89 14.90
N HIS A 122 9.15 -4.86 14.35
CA HIS A 122 9.31 -4.45 12.97
C HIS A 122 10.73 -3.97 12.61
N LEU A 123 11.37 -3.18 13.47
CA LEU A 123 12.76 -2.72 13.26
C LEU A 123 13.77 -3.84 13.50
N SER A 124 13.48 -4.75 14.44
CA SER A 124 14.26 -5.96 14.67
C SER A 124 14.28 -6.87 13.42
N SER A 125 13.11 -7.14 12.82
CA SER A 125 13.01 -7.91 11.58
C SER A 125 13.82 -7.30 10.44
N ARG A 126 13.76 -5.97 10.28
CA ARG A 126 14.54 -5.26 9.26
C ARG A 126 16.06 -5.35 9.49
N LYS A 127 16.49 -5.31 10.75
CA LYS A 127 17.89 -5.52 11.10
C LYS A 127 18.33 -6.96 10.78
N ASN A 128 17.47 -7.94 11.03
CA ASN A 128 17.72 -9.33 10.67
C ASN A 128 17.88 -9.49 9.14
N VAL A 129 17.00 -8.88 8.35
CA VAL A 129 17.12 -8.84 6.87
C VAL A 129 18.46 -8.23 6.44
N GLU A 130 18.88 -7.10 7.04
CA GLU A 130 20.19 -6.49 6.76
C GLU A 130 21.33 -7.45 7.07
N THR A 131 21.27 -8.17 8.19
CA THR A 131 22.28 -9.18 8.58
C THR A 131 22.33 -10.32 7.58
N ILE A 132 21.18 -10.85 7.14
CA ILE A 132 21.13 -11.94 6.15
C ILE A 132 21.75 -11.49 4.82
N LEU A 133 21.43 -10.27 4.36
CA LEU A 133 21.95 -9.75 3.10
C LEU A 133 23.41 -9.33 3.15
N SER A 134 23.94 -8.95 4.32
CA SER A 134 25.35 -8.54 4.49
C SER A 134 26.33 -9.72 4.44
N ASP A 135 25.87 -10.92 4.77
CA ASP A 135 26.65 -12.16 4.65
C ASP A 135 26.47 -12.78 3.26
N SER A 136 27.02 -12.15 2.21
CA SER A 136 26.81 -12.54 0.81
C SER A 136 28.03 -12.26 -0.06
N THR A 137 28.02 -12.78 -1.29
CA THR A 137 29.08 -12.57 -2.29
C THR A 137 28.99 -11.21 -3.01
N PHE A 138 27.84 -10.56 -2.97
CA PHE A 138 27.63 -9.21 -3.49
C PHE A 138 27.87 -8.16 -2.40
N ALA A 139 28.18 -6.93 -2.81
CA ALA A 139 28.27 -5.80 -1.88
C ALA A 139 26.88 -5.30 -1.50
N LEU A 140 26.61 -5.13 -0.20
CA LEU A 140 25.35 -4.57 0.28
C LEU A 140 25.49 -3.06 0.52
N THR A 141 24.57 -2.26 -0.05
CA THR A 141 24.39 -0.85 0.29
C THR A 141 23.04 -0.68 0.98
N THR A 142 23.05 -0.38 2.29
CA THR A 142 21.81 -0.18 3.06
C THR A 142 21.51 1.30 3.22
N LEU A 143 20.31 1.72 2.80
CA LEU A 143 19.76 3.04 3.04
C LEU A 143 18.68 2.94 4.12
N LYS A 144 18.85 3.67 5.24
CA LYS A 144 17.92 3.66 6.36
C LYS A 144 17.16 4.98 6.42
N ALA A 145 15.85 4.94 6.14
CA ALA A 145 14.99 6.11 6.18
C ALA A 145 14.07 6.07 7.40
N GLY A 146 13.74 7.25 7.93
CA GLY A 146 12.69 7.43 8.91
C GLY A 146 11.33 7.62 8.22
N ILE A 147 10.70 8.77 8.47
CA ILE A 147 9.41 9.13 7.87
C ILE A 147 9.60 9.62 6.44
N ILE A 148 9.07 8.90 5.47
CA ILE A 148 9.10 9.29 4.06
C ILE A 148 7.83 10.07 3.71
N LEU A 149 8.02 11.30 3.22
CA LEU A 149 6.95 12.23 2.85
C LEU A 149 6.75 12.29 1.34
N GLY A 150 5.52 12.12 0.90
CA GLY A 150 5.13 12.27 -0.50
C GLY A 150 3.71 11.78 -0.73
N SER A 151 3.09 12.21 -1.82
CA SER A 151 1.72 11.82 -2.17
C SER A 151 1.56 10.30 -2.22
N GLY A 152 0.62 9.77 -1.43
CA GLY A 152 0.35 8.34 -1.32
C GLY A 152 1.28 7.56 -0.38
N SER A 153 2.27 8.18 0.31
CA SER A 153 3.01 7.50 1.37
C SER A 153 2.15 7.31 2.61
N ALA A 154 2.40 6.23 3.37
CA ALA A 154 1.67 5.96 4.60
C ALA A 154 1.76 7.13 5.59
N SER A 155 2.96 7.66 5.79
CA SER A 155 3.21 8.73 6.74
C SER A 155 2.50 10.02 6.35
N PHE A 156 2.55 10.42 5.07
CA PHE A 156 1.85 11.60 4.57
C PHE A 156 0.32 11.45 4.70
N GLU A 157 -0.24 10.31 4.30
CA GLU A 157 -1.67 10.07 4.36
C GLU A 157 -2.19 10.05 5.80
N ILE A 158 -1.42 9.49 6.74
CA ILE A 158 -1.77 9.50 8.17
C ILE A 158 -1.75 10.92 8.72
N ILE A 159 -0.70 11.70 8.45
CA ILE A 159 -0.59 13.10 8.88
C ILE A 159 -1.77 13.90 8.31
N ARG A 160 -2.05 13.74 7.02
CA ARG A 160 -3.17 14.41 6.35
C ARG A 160 -4.50 14.07 7.01
N ASP A 161 -4.79 12.79 7.20
CA ASP A 161 -6.03 12.32 7.80
C ASP A 161 -6.23 12.89 9.21
N ILE A 162 -5.18 12.89 10.05
CA ILE A 162 -5.24 13.46 11.40
C ILE A 162 -5.51 14.95 11.35
N VAL A 163 -4.74 15.69 10.55
CA VAL A 163 -4.81 17.16 10.52
C VAL A 163 -6.10 17.65 9.87
N GLU A 164 -6.54 17.04 8.79
CA GLU A 164 -7.74 17.51 8.08
C GLU A 164 -9.03 17.16 8.82
N LYS A 165 -9.09 16.01 9.51
CA LYS A 165 -10.29 15.55 10.22
C LYS A 165 -10.45 16.10 11.63
N LEU A 166 -9.35 16.42 12.33
CA LEU A 166 -9.40 16.77 13.75
C LEU A 166 -9.01 18.23 14.01
N PRO A 167 -9.99 19.15 14.26
CA PRO A 167 -9.69 20.51 14.66
C PRO A 167 -9.09 20.62 16.07
N PHE A 168 -9.42 19.67 16.95
CA PHE A 168 -8.89 19.55 18.30
C PHE A 168 -8.42 18.11 18.53
N MET A 169 -7.20 17.95 19.05
CA MET A 169 -6.56 16.67 19.24
C MET A 169 -6.11 16.49 20.69
N ILE A 170 -6.60 15.43 21.33
CA ILE A 170 -6.05 14.92 22.58
C ILE A 170 -5.08 13.79 22.18
N THR A 171 -3.81 13.95 22.51
CA THR A 171 -2.76 13.10 21.96
C THR A 171 -1.86 12.54 23.05
N PRO A 172 -1.27 11.36 22.82
CA PRO A 172 -0.34 10.74 23.75
C PRO A 172 1.02 11.46 23.79
N ARG A 173 1.80 11.16 24.84
CA ARG A 173 3.10 11.79 25.10
C ARG A 173 4.13 11.59 23.98
N TRP A 174 4.02 10.51 23.20
CA TRP A 174 4.95 10.22 22.10
C TRP A 174 4.89 11.26 20.96
N LEU A 175 3.89 12.15 20.90
CA LEU A 175 3.91 13.26 19.95
C LEU A 175 5.09 14.23 20.15
N LYS A 176 5.77 14.16 21.28
CA LYS A 176 7.01 14.92 21.55
C LYS A 176 8.26 14.25 21.01
N THR A 177 8.18 12.98 20.61
CA THR A 177 9.29 12.22 20.06
C THR A 177 9.77 12.84 18.76
N LYS A 178 11.07 12.87 18.55
CA LYS A 178 11.72 13.52 17.42
C LYS A 178 11.93 12.52 16.28
N CYS A 179 11.81 13.02 15.07
CA CYS A 179 12.13 12.28 13.86
C CYS A 179 12.76 13.20 12.82
N GLN A 180 13.37 12.63 11.82
CA GLN A 180 13.98 13.36 10.71
C GLN A 180 13.28 12.94 9.41
N PRO A 181 12.16 13.62 9.03
CA PRO A 181 11.39 13.28 7.85
C PRO A 181 12.17 13.57 6.57
N ILE A 182 11.98 12.75 5.55
CA ILE A 182 12.65 12.88 4.25
C ILE A 182 11.63 12.92 3.10
N ALA A 183 11.84 13.79 2.11
CA ALA A 183 11.06 13.82 0.88
C ALA A 183 11.26 12.53 0.08
N ILE A 184 10.19 11.98 -0.48
CA ILE A 184 10.27 10.80 -1.37
C ILE A 184 11.22 11.04 -2.54
N ARG A 185 11.29 12.27 -3.06
CA ARG A 185 12.22 12.63 -4.13
C ARG A 185 13.67 12.39 -3.72
N ASN A 186 14.06 12.83 -2.53
CA ASN A 186 15.40 12.59 -2.03
C ASN A 186 15.68 11.10 -1.79
N VAL A 187 14.69 10.33 -1.31
CA VAL A 187 14.85 8.86 -1.17
C VAL A 187 15.17 8.22 -2.53
N VAL A 188 14.48 8.64 -3.59
CA VAL A 188 14.75 8.15 -4.96
C VAL A 188 16.14 8.60 -5.43
N GLU A 189 16.52 9.84 -5.19
CA GLU A 189 17.85 10.38 -5.53
C GLU A 189 18.96 9.60 -4.84
N PHE A 190 18.81 9.28 -3.52
CA PHE A 190 19.74 8.41 -2.81
C PHE A 190 19.78 7.00 -3.40
N ALA A 191 18.62 6.39 -3.58
CA ALA A 191 18.52 5.01 -4.07
C ALA A 191 19.14 4.83 -5.46
N VAL A 192 18.95 5.81 -6.35
CA VAL A 192 19.54 5.78 -7.71
C VAL A 192 21.00 6.23 -7.67
N GLY A 193 21.35 7.22 -6.85
CA GLY A 193 22.70 7.77 -6.78
C GLY A 193 23.77 6.81 -6.29
N VAL A 194 23.40 5.78 -5.52
CA VAL A 194 24.35 4.76 -5.02
C VAL A 194 24.64 3.62 -6.00
N ILE A 195 23.93 3.55 -7.13
CA ILE A 195 24.13 2.49 -8.12
C ILE A 195 25.57 2.48 -8.64
N GLY A 196 26.25 1.33 -8.49
CA GLY A 196 27.60 1.11 -9.01
C GLY A 196 28.70 1.94 -8.33
N ARG A 197 28.38 2.64 -7.23
CA ARG A 197 29.37 3.39 -6.47
C ARG A 197 30.07 2.53 -5.43
N SER A 198 31.30 2.16 -5.69
CA SER A 198 32.13 1.30 -4.82
C SER A 198 32.32 1.89 -3.42
N GLU A 199 32.31 3.22 -3.29
CA GLU A 199 32.43 3.93 -2.02
C GLU A 199 31.25 3.65 -1.07
N THR A 200 30.13 3.18 -1.62
CA THR A 200 28.92 2.84 -0.83
C THR A 200 28.78 1.36 -0.52
N TYR A 201 29.68 0.53 -1.04
CA TYR A 201 29.64 -0.92 -0.88
C TYR A 201 29.88 -1.34 0.57
N ASN A 202 29.08 -2.30 1.04
CA ASN A 202 29.11 -2.84 2.40
C ASN A 202 28.98 -1.76 3.49
N ASN A 203 28.26 -0.69 3.17
CA ASN A 203 28.00 0.41 4.08
C ASN A 203 26.51 0.61 4.30
N SER A 204 26.20 1.15 5.49
CA SER A 204 24.84 1.46 5.92
C SER A 204 24.74 2.95 6.23
N TYR A 205 23.79 3.64 5.59
CA TYR A 205 23.61 5.07 5.67
C TYR A 205 22.22 5.43 6.16
N ASP A 206 22.13 6.23 7.22
CA ASP A 206 20.88 6.87 7.60
C ASP A 206 20.60 8.03 6.64
N ILE A 207 19.42 8.06 6.03
CA ILE A 207 19.01 9.12 5.13
C ILE A 207 17.81 9.88 5.70
N GLY A 208 17.92 11.19 5.78
CA GLY A 208 16.89 12.08 6.35
C GLY A 208 16.87 13.42 5.64
N GLY A 209 15.81 14.19 5.88
CA GLY A 209 15.74 15.57 5.44
C GLY A 209 16.63 16.50 6.29
N PRO A 210 16.61 17.81 6.01
CA PRO A 210 17.50 18.76 6.68
C PRO A 210 17.05 19.11 8.10
N GLU A 211 15.84 18.72 8.52
CA GLU A 211 15.21 19.15 9.77
C GLU A 211 14.89 17.97 10.69
N ILE A 212 15.15 18.15 11.98
CA ILE A 212 14.69 17.25 13.04
C ILE A 212 13.45 17.88 13.68
N LEU A 213 12.31 17.20 13.60
CA LEU A 213 11.01 17.69 14.06
C LEU A 213 10.35 16.70 15.01
N SER A 214 9.60 17.20 16.00
CA SER A 214 8.68 16.34 16.74
C SER A 214 7.44 16.03 15.88
N TYR A 215 6.74 14.93 16.18
CA TYR A 215 5.46 14.64 15.52
C TYR A 215 4.45 15.76 15.69
N LYS A 216 4.44 16.45 16.85
CA LYS A 216 3.60 17.62 17.11
C LYS A 216 3.91 18.75 16.12
N GLU A 217 5.19 19.09 15.94
CA GLU A 217 5.61 20.14 15.01
C GLU A 217 5.22 19.79 13.58
N MET A 218 5.41 18.55 13.16
CA MET A 218 4.97 18.11 11.84
C MET A 218 3.46 18.32 11.62
N LEU A 219 2.60 17.92 12.58
CA LEU A 219 1.16 18.11 12.47
C LEU A 219 0.78 19.59 12.42
N LEU A 220 1.40 20.45 13.24
CA LEU A 220 1.12 21.87 13.26
C LEU A 220 1.61 22.59 12.01
N ARG A 221 2.79 22.26 11.49
CA ARG A 221 3.32 22.81 10.24
C ARG A 221 2.45 22.38 9.05
N PHE A 222 2.05 21.11 9.00
CA PHE A 222 1.10 20.62 7.99
C PHE A 222 -0.22 21.41 8.03
N ALA A 223 -0.79 21.62 9.23
CA ALA A 223 -1.99 22.42 9.40
C ALA A 223 -1.82 23.85 8.87
N LYS A 224 -0.68 24.48 9.17
CA LYS A 224 -0.34 25.85 8.69
C LYS A 224 -0.29 25.89 7.16
N ILE A 225 0.37 24.92 6.49
CA ILE A 225 0.45 24.85 5.03
C ILE A 225 -0.95 24.74 4.40
N ARG A 226 -1.86 23.99 5.05
CA ARG A 226 -3.25 23.83 4.61
C ARG A 226 -4.20 24.96 5.05
N GLY A 227 -3.69 26.02 5.70
CA GLY A 227 -4.53 27.11 6.21
C GLY A 227 -5.49 26.70 7.35
N LEU A 228 -5.20 25.56 8.03
CA LEU A 228 -6.07 24.98 9.05
C LEU A 228 -5.61 25.37 10.46
N LYS A 229 -6.55 25.83 11.31
CA LYS A 229 -6.27 26.08 12.72
C LYS A 229 -6.47 24.80 13.53
N ARG A 230 -5.40 24.29 14.17
CA ARG A 230 -5.41 23.03 14.93
C ARG A 230 -4.89 23.26 16.34
N ARG A 231 -5.53 22.60 17.33
CA ARG A 231 -5.10 22.65 18.75
C ARG A 231 -4.75 21.23 19.19
N ILE A 232 -3.56 21.06 19.76
CA ILE A 232 -3.06 19.77 20.23
C ILE A 232 -2.78 19.86 21.72
N VAL A 233 -3.49 19.04 22.51
CA VAL A 233 -3.28 18.85 23.94
C VAL A 233 -2.64 17.49 24.16
N ILE A 234 -1.47 17.48 24.78
CA ILE A 234 -0.74 16.23 25.07
C ILE A 234 -1.09 15.81 26.50
N VAL A 235 -1.64 14.60 26.64
CA VAL A 235 -1.96 13.99 27.92
C VAL A 235 -0.87 13.00 28.34
N PRO A 236 -0.52 12.95 29.66
CA PRO A 236 0.59 12.10 30.11
C PRO A 236 0.26 10.61 30.11
N VAL A 237 -1.01 10.25 30.14
CA VAL A 237 -1.48 8.87 30.31
C VAL A 237 -2.32 8.45 29.11
N MET A 238 -1.66 7.87 28.12
CA MET A 238 -2.34 7.14 27.05
C MET A 238 -1.55 5.86 26.77
N THR A 239 -2.17 4.71 27.08
CA THR A 239 -1.49 3.44 26.84
C THR A 239 -1.28 3.22 25.33
N PRO A 240 -0.27 2.47 24.91
CA PRO A 240 -0.05 2.15 23.49
C PRO A 240 -1.27 1.55 22.81
N ARG A 241 -2.05 0.76 23.56
CA ARG A 241 -3.29 0.15 23.06
C ARG A 241 -4.34 1.20 22.74
N ILE A 242 -4.60 2.14 23.65
CA ILE A 242 -5.55 3.24 23.43
C ILE A 242 -5.06 4.15 22.29
N SER A 243 -3.77 4.46 22.24
CA SER A 243 -3.17 5.26 21.16
C SER A 243 -3.33 4.59 19.78
N SER A 244 -3.18 3.25 19.72
CA SER A 244 -3.35 2.50 18.48
C SER A 244 -4.81 2.48 18.01
N TYR A 245 -5.77 2.35 18.93
CA TYR A 245 -7.18 2.49 18.61
C TYR A 245 -7.53 3.90 18.16
N TRP A 246 -7.02 4.93 18.82
CA TRP A 246 -7.21 6.32 18.40
C TRP A 246 -6.71 6.55 16.98
N LEU A 247 -5.48 6.14 16.67
CA LEU A 247 -4.91 6.26 15.33
C LEU A 247 -5.73 5.47 14.29
N TYR A 248 -6.16 4.25 14.63
CA TYR A 248 -7.00 3.41 13.80
C TYR A 248 -8.34 4.07 13.46
N PHE A 249 -9.02 4.71 14.43
CA PHE A 249 -10.31 5.35 14.19
C PHE A 249 -10.21 6.64 13.38
N VAL A 250 -9.14 7.40 13.55
CA VAL A 250 -8.97 8.69 12.89
C VAL A 250 -8.44 8.56 11.47
N THR A 251 -7.60 7.58 11.22
CA THR A 251 -6.91 7.44 9.95
C THR A 251 -7.42 6.25 9.13
N ALA A 252 -7.04 6.21 7.86
CA ALA A 252 -7.37 5.09 6.97
C ALA A 252 -6.45 3.85 7.16
N THR A 253 -5.79 3.72 8.32
CA THR A 253 -4.90 2.59 8.62
C THR A 253 -5.66 1.37 9.15
N SER A 254 -5.06 0.17 8.99
CA SER A 254 -5.52 -1.00 9.75
C SER A 254 -5.05 -0.94 11.20
N TYR A 255 -5.75 -1.62 12.13
CA TYR A 255 -5.33 -1.66 13.54
C TYR A 255 -3.92 -2.23 13.72
N ALA A 256 -3.57 -3.27 12.97
CA ALA A 256 -2.23 -3.86 13.02
C ALA A 256 -1.14 -2.83 12.64
N LEU A 257 -1.36 -2.08 11.56
CA LEU A 257 -0.44 -1.03 11.16
C LEU A 257 -0.40 0.11 12.17
N ALA A 258 -1.56 0.57 12.68
CA ALA A 258 -1.62 1.61 13.71
C ALA A 258 -0.84 1.21 14.96
N LYS A 259 -0.94 -0.05 15.40
CA LYS A 259 -0.20 -0.60 16.54
C LYS A 259 1.32 -0.59 16.30
N ASN A 260 1.76 -1.02 15.12
CA ASN A 260 3.18 -1.04 14.77
C ASN A 260 3.76 0.38 14.68
N LEU A 261 3.02 1.30 14.07
CA LEU A 261 3.42 2.71 13.97
C LEU A 261 3.53 3.38 15.36
N VAL A 262 2.52 3.24 16.22
CA VAL A 262 2.56 3.79 17.58
C VAL A 262 3.74 3.23 18.38
N ASN A 263 4.06 1.95 18.23
CA ASN A 263 5.23 1.37 18.89
C ASN A 263 6.55 1.96 18.37
N SER A 264 6.65 2.21 17.06
CA SER A 264 7.84 2.83 16.47
C SER A 264 7.98 4.32 16.79
N MET A 265 6.87 5.03 17.07
CA MET A 265 6.85 6.46 17.39
C MET A 265 7.25 6.80 18.83
N LYS A 266 7.55 5.81 19.69
CA LYS A 266 7.92 6.04 21.10
C LYS A 266 9.37 6.45 21.30
N VAL A 267 10.21 6.19 20.32
CA VAL A 267 11.66 6.46 20.34
C VAL A 267 12.03 7.48 19.29
N ASP A 268 13.07 8.27 19.56
CA ASP A 268 13.57 9.24 18.59
C ASP A 268 14.18 8.51 17.39
N VAL A 269 13.82 8.96 16.19
CA VAL A 269 14.27 8.39 14.91
C VAL A 269 14.97 9.48 14.11
N THR A 270 16.24 9.71 14.42
CA THR A 270 17.10 10.72 13.78
C THR A 270 18.31 10.05 13.13
N CYS A 271 18.80 10.64 12.05
CA CYS A 271 19.95 10.11 11.31
C CYS A 271 21.24 10.26 12.10
N LYS A 272 22.07 9.21 12.07
CA LYS A 272 23.48 9.35 12.43
C LYS A 272 24.20 10.14 11.34
N PRO A 273 25.13 11.03 11.72
CA PRO A 273 25.91 11.78 10.73
C PRO A 273 26.65 10.84 9.75
N ASN A 274 26.57 11.14 8.47
CA ASN A 274 27.32 10.47 7.41
C ASN A 274 27.59 11.43 6.25
N ASN A 275 28.42 11.01 5.31
CA ASN A 275 28.85 11.83 4.17
C ASN A 275 28.08 11.56 2.87
N LEU A 276 27.05 10.71 2.87
CA LEU A 276 26.39 10.25 1.64
C LEU A 276 25.74 11.40 0.86
N THR A 277 25.13 12.35 1.58
CA THR A 277 24.50 13.55 0.95
C THR A 277 25.53 14.37 0.16
N ALA A 278 26.70 14.59 0.74
CA ALA A 278 27.80 15.31 0.09
C ALA A 278 28.44 14.50 -1.06
N LEU A 279 28.61 13.19 -0.86
CA LEU A 279 29.18 12.27 -1.85
C LEU A 279 28.30 12.24 -3.14
N LEU A 280 26.98 12.29 -2.98
CA LEU A 280 26.04 12.24 -4.09
C LEU A 280 25.62 13.64 -4.60
N GLY A 281 26.00 14.72 -3.92
CA GLY A 281 25.61 16.09 -4.28
C GLY A 281 24.11 16.36 -4.20
N ILE A 282 23.41 15.69 -3.26
CA ILE A 282 21.95 15.76 -3.13
C ILE A 282 21.56 17.01 -2.35
N ASN A 283 20.60 17.77 -2.90
CA ASN A 283 19.97 18.88 -2.20
C ASN A 283 18.73 18.38 -1.46
N LEU A 284 18.80 18.42 -0.13
CA LEU A 284 17.70 17.94 0.71
C LEU A 284 16.51 18.92 0.70
N ILE A 285 15.31 18.39 0.53
CA ILE A 285 14.06 19.14 0.51
C ILE A 285 13.54 19.23 1.96
N ASP A 286 13.22 20.45 2.41
CA ASP A 286 12.66 20.70 3.73
C ASP A 286 11.24 20.14 3.88
N TYR A 287 10.75 20.08 5.13
CA TYR A 287 9.44 19.51 5.46
C TYR A 287 8.30 20.23 4.74
N ASP A 288 8.26 21.56 4.77
CA ASP A 288 7.16 22.35 4.22
C ASP A 288 7.09 22.20 2.70
N SER A 289 8.23 22.24 2.03
CA SER A 289 8.35 22.01 0.59
C SER A 289 7.94 20.58 0.20
N SER A 290 8.30 19.58 1.02
CA SER A 290 7.89 18.18 0.81
C SER A 290 6.38 18.00 0.84
N ILE A 291 5.70 18.68 1.79
CA ILE A 291 4.23 18.65 1.91
C ILE A 291 3.56 19.35 0.72
N LYS A 292 4.06 20.53 0.30
CA LYS A 292 3.54 21.25 -0.88
C LYS A 292 3.64 20.39 -2.13
N LEU A 293 4.82 19.83 -2.41
CA LEU A 293 5.04 18.92 -3.56
C LEU A 293 4.12 17.70 -3.54
N ALA A 294 3.80 17.17 -2.35
CA ALA A 294 2.88 16.04 -2.23
C ALA A 294 1.44 16.45 -2.60
N PHE A 295 1.00 17.66 -2.24
CA PHE A 295 -0.32 18.17 -2.63
C PHE A 295 -0.40 18.50 -4.11
N ASP A 296 0.61 19.13 -4.70
CA ASP A 296 0.66 19.42 -6.14
C ASP A 296 0.45 18.13 -6.96
N LYS A 297 1.07 17.03 -6.55
CA LYS A 297 0.88 15.71 -7.16
C LYS A 297 -0.55 15.17 -7.03
N ILE A 298 -1.20 15.38 -5.88
CA ILE A 298 -2.59 14.95 -5.64
C ILE A 298 -3.55 15.76 -6.51
N GLU A 299 -3.38 17.08 -6.56
CA GLU A 299 -4.22 17.98 -7.36
C GLU A 299 -4.13 17.70 -8.86
N GLN A 300 -2.95 17.27 -9.33
CA GLN A 300 -2.72 16.86 -10.72
C GLN A 300 -3.19 15.43 -11.02
N ASN A 301 -3.80 14.72 -10.07
CA ASN A 301 -4.14 13.28 -10.19
C ASN A 301 -2.97 12.37 -10.62
N GLN A 302 -1.73 12.75 -10.29
CA GLN A 302 -0.51 12.06 -10.69
C GLN A 302 0.05 11.12 -9.62
N VAL A 303 -0.80 10.56 -8.76
CA VAL A 303 -0.38 9.60 -7.73
C VAL A 303 -0.19 8.22 -8.36
N LEU A 304 1.07 7.82 -8.60
CA LEU A 304 1.42 6.54 -9.23
C LEU A 304 1.05 5.34 -8.35
N SER A 305 1.19 5.47 -7.03
CA SER A 305 0.90 4.39 -6.08
C SER A 305 0.59 4.96 -4.70
N SER A 306 -0.15 4.21 -3.91
CA SER A 306 -0.41 4.48 -2.51
C SER A 306 0.09 3.34 -1.64
N TRP A 307 0.49 3.63 -0.38
CA TRP A 307 0.80 2.59 0.60
C TRP A 307 -0.38 1.64 0.85
N LYS A 308 -1.61 2.10 0.61
CA LYS A 308 -2.83 1.27 0.67
C LYS A 308 -2.76 0.10 -0.31
N ASP A 309 -2.05 0.24 -1.43
CA ASP A 309 -1.86 -0.82 -2.41
C ASP A 309 -0.92 -1.92 -1.90
N ALA A 310 0.03 -1.57 -1.03
CA ALA A 310 0.97 -2.51 -0.43
C ALA A 310 0.34 -3.39 0.68
N GLN A 311 -0.69 -2.91 1.37
CA GLN A 311 -1.36 -3.65 2.46
C GLN A 311 -2.14 -4.89 2.00
N THR A 312 -2.29 -5.08 0.70
CA THR A 312 -3.10 -6.14 0.09
C THR A 312 -2.48 -7.52 0.13
N SER A 313 -1.21 -7.60 0.47
CA SER A 313 -0.40 -8.78 0.20
C SER A 313 -0.65 -9.97 1.12
N THR A 314 -1.50 -9.84 2.15
CA THR A 314 -1.53 -10.81 3.25
C THR A 314 -2.62 -11.86 3.17
N ILE A 315 -3.73 -11.55 2.51
CA ILE A 315 -4.87 -12.51 2.43
C ILE A 315 -4.66 -13.51 1.27
N PHE A 316 -3.75 -13.20 0.35
CA PHE A 316 -3.55 -13.94 -0.89
C PHE A 316 -2.18 -14.60 -0.99
N ASN A 317 -1.80 -15.36 0.03
CA ASN A 317 -0.55 -16.16 0.05
C ASN A 317 -0.51 -17.29 -0.98
N GLU A 318 -1.61 -17.58 -1.65
CA GLU A 318 -1.67 -18.55 -2.73
C GLU A 318 -2.21 -17.88 -4.01
N GLY A 319 -1.33 -17.51 -4.91
CA GLY A 319 -1.57 -17.04 -6.28
C GLY A 319 -2.89 -16.30 -6.53
N PHE A 320 -2.83 -14.99 -6.71
CA PHE A 320 -3.98 -14.10 -6.95
C PHE A 320 -4.91 -14.57 -8.10
N SER A 321 -4.37 -15.32 -9.05
CA SER A 321 -5.10 -15.92 -10.17
C SER A 321 -6.15 -16.97 -9.73
N LYS A 322 -5.99 -17.64 -8.59
CA LYS A 322 -6.97 -18.58 -8.06
C LYS A 322 -8.28 -17.93 -7.58
N PHE A 323 -8.27 -16.61 -7.31
CA PHE A 323 -9.44 -15.85 -6.86
C PHE A 323 -10.19 -15.13 -7.98
N ILE A 324 -9.76 -15.25 -9.23
CA ILE A 324 -10.47 -14.73 -10.40
C ILE A 324 -11.77 -15.52 -10.63
N GLU A 325 -11.87 -16.75 -10.14
CA GLU A 325 -13.08 -17.54 -10.14
C GLU A 325 -13.80 -17.45 -8.80
N VAL A 326 -15.04 -16.93 -8.83
CA VAL A 326 -15.91 -16.90 -7.66
C VAL A 326 -16.35 -18.32 -7.31
N PRO A 327 -16.19 -18.80 -6.06
CA PRO A 327 -16.62 -20.13 -5.67
C PRO A 327 -18.10 -20.37 -5.98
N VAL A 328 -18.43 -21.57 -6.48
CA VAL A 328 -19.81 -21.92 -6.84
C VAL A 328 -20.44 -22.79 -5.76
N ASN A 329 -19.67 -23.72 -5.19
CA ASN A 329 -20.17 -24.72 -4.24
C ASN A 329 -20.21 -24.17 -2.80
N GLY A 330 -21.34 -24.36 -2.12
CA GLY A 330 -21.52 -23.94 -0.73
C GLY A 330 -21.70 -22.44 -0.52
N CYS A 331 -21.98 -21.68 -1.59
CA CYS A 331 -22.16 -20.24 -1.57
C CYS A 331 -23.63 -19.83 -1.71
N PHE A 332 -24.01 -18.79 -0.99
CA PHE A 332 -25.25 -18.05 -1.27
C PHE A 332 -25.01 -17.01 -2.36
N LYS A 333 -26.02 -16.76 -3.20
CA LYS A 333 -25.93 -15.78 -4.29
C LYS A 333 -27.17 -14.89 -4.34
N ASP A 334 -26.96 -13.61 -4.54
CA ASP A 334 -27.99 -12.63 -4.93
C ASP A 334 -27.59 -12.11 -6.30
N VAL A 335 -28.41 -12.46 -7.33
CA VAL A 335 -28.15 -12.12 -8.73
C VAL A 335 -29.23 -11.16 -9.23
N ARG A 336 -28.80 -10.04 -9.79
CA ARG A 336 -29.67 -9.01 -10.38
C ARG A 336 -29.26 -8.78 -11.81
N THR A 337 -30.24 -8.64 -12.70
CA THR A 337 -30.02 -8.40 -14.12
C THR A 337 -30.89 -7.26 -14.62
N ILE A 338 -30.33 -6.42 -15.47
CA ILE A 338 -31.05 -5.33 -16.13
C ILE A 338 -30.47 -5.07 -17.51
N LYS A 339 -31.32 -4.70 -18.46
CA LYS A 339 -30.89 -4.28 -19.80
C LYS A 339 -30.38 -2.84 -19.71
N VAL A 340 -29.18 -2.61 -20.24
CA VAL A 340 -28.52 -1.30 -20.26
C VAL A 340 -28.85 -0.63 -21.63
N GLU A 341 -29.35 0.58 -21.58
CA GLU A 341 -29.67 1.36 -22.80
C GLU A 341 -28.43 2.08 -23.34
N ASP A 342 -27.60 2.64 -22.44
CA ASP A 342 -26.33 3.30 -22.75
C ASP A 342 -25.16 2.57 -22.12
N LEU A 343 -24.48 1.78 -22.96
CA LEU A 343 -23.34 0.97 -22.55
C LEU A 343 -22.18 1.80 -21.98
N ASN A 344 -21.89 2.94 -22.61
CA ASN A 344 -20.76 3.78 -22.21
C ASN A 344 -21.02 4.45 -20.85
N SER A 345 -22.23 4.95 -20.63
CA SER A 345 -22.65 5.51 -19.34
C SER A 345 -22.59 4.46 -18.24
N ALA A 346 -23.11 3.25 -18.47
CA ALA A 346 -23.08 2.19 -17.47
C ALA A 346 -21.64 1.74 -17.15
N LEU A 347 -20.78 1.57 -18.14
CA LEU A 347 -19.37 1.26 -17.93
C LEU A 347 -18.67 2.37 -17.13
N GLN A 348 -18.89 3.64 -17.49
CA GLN A 348 -18.31 4.76 -16.76
C GLN A 348 -18.75 4.76 -15.28
N LYS A 349 -20.02 4.47 -15.01
CA LYS A 349 -20.54 4.33 -13.64
C LYS A 349 -19.87 3.17 -12.90
N ILE A 350 -19.83 1.96 -13.49
CA ILE A 350 -19.17 0.80 -12.88
C ILE A 350 -17.70 1.11 -12.56
N TRP A 351 -16.97 1.76 -13.48
CA TRP A 351 -15.57 2.14 -13.27
C TRP A 351 -15.36 3.36 -12.38
N SER A 352 -16.44 4.00 -11.92
CA SER A 352 -16.39 5.13 -10.97
C SER A 352 -16.97 4.81 -9.59
N ILE A 353 -17.33 3.55 -9.31
CA ILE A 353 -17.93 3.10 -8.05
C ILE A 353 -16.97 3.27 -6.86
N GLY A 354 -17.50 3.59 -5.69
CA GLY A 354 -16.74 3.74 -4.44
C GLY A 354 -16.12 5.12 -4.23
N GLY A 355 -15.47 5.32 -3.08
CA GLY A 355 -14.87 6.57 -2.68
C GLY A 355 -15.86 7.72 -2.58
N LYS A 356 -15.51 8.90 -3.11
CA LYS A 356 -16.36 10.11 -3.04
C LYS A 356 -17.69 10.00 -3.79
N ARG A 357 -17.75 9.22 -4.88
CA ARG A 357 -18.99 8.96 -5.62
C ARG A 357 -19.93 8.00 -4.90
N GLY A 358 -19.40 7.20 -4.00
CA GLY A 358 -20.15 6.20 -3.26
C GLY A 358 -20.60 5.02 -4.13
N TRP A 359 -21.62 4.32 -3.66
CA TRP A 359 -22.12 3.06 -4.22
C TRP A 359 -23.43 3.25 -5.00
N PHE A 360 -23.68 4.49 -5.47
CA PHE A 360 -24.83 4.94 -6.25
C PHE A 360 -26.20 4.86 -5.56
N TYR A 361 -26.35 3.99 -4.56
CA TYR A 361 -27.63 3.85 -3.86
C TYR A 361 -27.41 3.55 -2.38
N ALA A 362 -28.24 4.17 -1.51
CA ALA A 362 -28.25 3.96 -0.07
C ALA A 362 -26.85 4.09 0.58
N ASN A 363 -26.07 5.11 0.21
CA ASN A 363 -24.68 5.31 0.69
C ASN A 363 -24.58 5.29 2.21
N TRP A 364 -25.59 5.81 2.91
CA TRP A 364 -25.66 5.78 4.37
C TRP A 364 -25.63 4.36 4.97
N LEU A 365 -26.20 3.36 4.28
CA LEU A 365 -26.12 1.95 4.72
C LEU A 365 -24.70 1.38 4.54
N TRP A 366 -24.01 1.78 3.47
CA TRP A 366 -22.61 1.43 3.27
C TRP A 366 -21.72 2.07 4.33
N GLU A 367 -22.01 3.31 4.73
CA GLU A 367 -21.31 4.00 5.81
C GLU A 367 -21.53 3.33 7.15
N ILE A 368 -22.79 2.99 7.51
CA ILE A 368 -23.12 2.22 8.73
C ILE A 368 -22.37 0.89 8.72
N ARG A 369 -22.40 0.16 7.59
CA ARG A 369 -21.67 -1.10 7.45
C ARG A 369 -20.16 -0.90 7.64
N GLY A 370 -19.61 0.17 7.12
CA GLY A 370 -18.21 0.54 7.30
C GLY A 370 -17.87 0.85 8.75
N ILE A 371 -18.73 1.57 9.47
CA ILE A 371 -18.56 1.85 10.91
C ILE A 371 -18.62 0.55 11.72
N MET A 372 -19.59 -0.31 11.45
CA MET A 372 -19.68 -1.62 12.08
C MET A 372 -18.42 -2.45 11.86
N ASP A 373 -17.92 -2.48 10.63
CA ASP A 373 -16.67 -3.18 10.30
C ASP A 373 -15.49 -2.69 11.13
N GLN A 374 -15.39 -1.36 11.30
CA GLN A 374 -14.34 -0.75 12.12
C GLN A 374 -14.44 -1.15 13.61
N LEU A 375 -15.64 -1.22 14.16
CA LEU A 375 -15.86 -1.65 15.54
C LEU A 375 -15.35 -3.07 15.79
N PHE A 376 -15.45 -3.94 14.77
CA PHE A 376 -14.95 -5.31 14.82
C PHE A 376 -13.50 -5.46 14.33
N GLY A 377 -12.76 -4.35 14.15
CA GLY A 377 -11.35 -4.38 13.77
C GLY A 377 -11.10 -4.56 12.27
N GLY A 378 -12.11 -4.33 11.43
CA GLY A 378 -11.99 -4.32 9.97
C GLY A 378 -11.50 -2.99 9.41
N VAL A 379 -11.47 -2.89 8.09
CA VAL A 379 -10.92 -1.73 7.37
C VAL A 379 -11.90 -0.56 7.22
N GLY A 380 -13.20 -0.83 7.25
CA GLY A 380 -14.25 0.16 7.00
C GLY A 380 -14.13 0.87 5.64
N MET A 381 -14.85 1.97 5.47
CA MET A 381 -14.81 2.77 4.23
C MET A 381 -13.65 3.77 4.16
N ARG A 382 -12.66 3.65 5.04
CA ARG A 382 -11.58 4.65 5.20
C ARG A 382 -10.57 4.68 4.05
N ARG A 383 -10.48 3.61 3.27
CA ARG A 383 -9.49 3.50 2.19
C ARG A 383 -9.84 4.37 0.99
N GLY A 384 -11.15 4.62 0.75
CA GLY A 384 -11.61 5.33 -0.43
C GLY A 384 -11.14 4.63 -1.71
N ARG A 385 -10.88 5.41 -2.76
CA ARG A 385 -10.30 4.89 -4.01
C ARG A 385 -9.03 5.65 -4.39
N LYS A 386 -8.19 5.02 -5.21
CA LYS A 386 -6.89 5.54 -5.64
C LYS A 386 -7.00 6.61 -6.72
N SER A 387 -7.88 6.40 -7.69
CA SER A 387 -8.14 7.31 -8.83
C SER A 387 -9.64 7.52 -8.99
N ASP A 388 -10.07 8.75 -9.29
CA ASP A 388 -11.50 9.06 -9.48
C ASP A 388 -12.06 8.52 -10.80
N THR A 389 -11.20 8.17 -11.77
CA THR A 389 -11.58 7.79 -13.13
C THR A 389 -11.22 6.35 -13.49
N GLU A 390 -10.27 5.73 -12.81
CA GLU A 390 -9.76 4.40 -13.16
C GLU A 390 -9.80 3.42 -11.98
N ILE A 391 -10.06 2.17 -12.31
CA ILE A 391 -9.97 1.02 -11.43
C ILE A 391 -9.07 -0.01 -12.10
N VAL A 392 -8.09 -0.54 -11.37
CA VAL A 392 -7.23 -1.63 -11.82
C VAL A 392 -7.24 -2.78 -10.81
N SER A 393 -6.91 -3.98 -11.28
CA SER A 393 -6.80 -5.15 -10.40
C SER A 393 -5.78 -4.91 -9.29
N GLY A 394 -6.16 -5.24 -8.06
CA GLY A 394 -5.36 -4.98 -6.86
C GLY A 394 -5.71 -3.69 -6.11
N ASP A 395 -6.48 -2.76 -6.71
CA ASP A 395 -6.91 -1.54 -6.02
C ASP A 395 -7.80 -1.81 -4.82
N ALA A 396 -7.75 -0.92 -3.82
CA ALA A 396 -8.71 -0.86 -2.73
C ALA A 396 -9.84 0.10 -3.10
N LEU A 397 -11.08 -0.37 -2.94
CA LEU A 397 -12.31 0.44 -3.04
C LEU A 397 -13.05 0.35 -1.72
N ASP A 398 -12.91 1.36 -0.87
CA ASP A 398 -13.48 1.34 0.47
C ASP A 398 -13.06 0.07 1.25
N PHE A 399 -13.97 -0.84 1.56
CA PHE A 399 -13.66 -2.13 2.19
C PHE A 399 -13.60 -3.31 1.19
N TRP A 400 -13.57 -3.03 -0.12
CA TRP A 400 -13.44 -4.01 -1.17
C TRP A 400 -12.04 -4.02 -1.77
N ARG A 401 -11.66 -5.16 -2.31
CA ARG A 401 -10.46 -5.34 -3.12
C ARG A 401 -10.85 -5.68 -4.55
N VAL A 402 -10.30 -4.97 -5.51
CA VAL A 402 -10.50 -5.28 -6.93
C VAL A 402 -9.69 -6.52 -7.27
N LEU A 403 -10.36 -7.63 -7.57
CA LEU A 403 -9.72 -8.85 -8.05
C LEU A 403 -9.49 -8.79 -9.57
N LEU A 404 -10.51 -8.32 -10.30
CA LEU A 404 -10.46 -8.19 -11.75
C LEU A 404 -11.12 -6.89 -12.18
N ALA A 405 -10.47 -6.13 -13.04
CA ALA A 405 -11.03 -4.95 -13.71
C ALA A 405 -10.68 -5.03 -15.20
N ASP A 406 -11.55 -5.70 -15.95
CA ASP A 406 -11.38 -5.91 -17.39
C ASP A 406 -12.43 -5.10 -18.17
N LYS A 407 -11.97 -4.01 -18.82
CA LYS A 407 -12.84 -3.16 -19.64
C LYS A 407 -13.26 -3.83 -20.97
N GLN A 408 -12.42 -4.73 -21.50
CA GLN A 408 -12.70 -5.42 -22.76
C GLN A 408 -13.81 -6.45 -22.55
N GLU A 409 -13.66 -7.26 -21.50
CA GLU A 409 -14.68 -8.23 -21.07
C GLU A 409 -15.83 -7.58 -20.29
N LYS A 410 -15.79 -6.25 -20.07
CA LYS A 410 -16.79 -5.47 -19.32
C LYS A 410 -17.10 -6.08 -17.96
N ARG A 411 -16.05 -6.52 -17.25
CA ARG A 411 -16.15 -7.29 -16.00
C ARG A 411 -15.36 -6.62 -14.88
N LEU A 412 -16.03 -6.33 -13.76
CA LEU A 412 -15.43 -5.87 -12.52
C LEU A 412 -15.77 -6.86 -11.42
N LEU A 413 -14.75 -7.43 -10.76
CA LEU A 413 -14.90 -8.38 -9.66
C LEU A 413 -14.21 -7.83 -8.41
N LEU A 414 -14.95 -7.75 -7.32
CA LEU A 414 -14.50 -7.23 -6.02
C LEU A 414 -14.54 -8.34 -4.98
N TYR A 415 -13.60 -8.32 -4.04
CA TYR A 415 -13.55 -9.18 -2.87
C TYR A 415 -13.68 -8.35 -1.59
N ALA A 416 -14.49 -8.81 -0.64
CA ALA A 416 -14.69 -8.12 0.63
C ALA A 416 -13.51 -8.34 1.56
N GLU A 417 -12.85 -7.27 1.98
CA GLU A 417 -11.82 -7.27 3.03
C GLU A 417 -12.37 -6.85 4.39
N MET A 418 -13.67 -6.56 4.46
CA MET A 418 -14.38 -6.34 5.72
C MET A 418 -14.46 -7.63 6.54
N LYS A 419 -14.57 -7.48 7.86
CA LYS A 419 -14.76 -8.62 8.77
C LYS A 419 -16.13 -9.22 8.57
N LEU A 420 -16.16 -10.45 8.07
CA LEU A 420 -17.35 -11.23 7.81
C LEU A 420 -17.21 -12.62 8.45
N PRO A 421 -18.31 -13.25 8.87
CA PRO A 421 -18.30 -14.66 9.22
C PRO A 421 -18.35 -15.54 7.97
N GLY A 422 -17.43 -15.30 7.03
CA GLY A 422 -17.33 -15.92 5.72
C GLY A 422 -16.54 -15.06 4.75
N GLU A 423 -16.68 -15.36 3.47
CA GLU A 423 -16.04 -14.63 2.36
C GLU A 423 -17.11 -14.09 1.42
N ALA A 424 -16.90 -12.89 0.86
CA ALA A 424 -17.88 -12.26 -0.03
C ALA A 424 -17.23 -11.67 -1.28
N TRP A 425 -17.95 -11.79 -2.38
CA TRP A 425 -17.58 -11.21 -3.68
C TRP A 425 -18.74 -10.38 -4.22
N LEU A 426 -18.41 -9.31 -4.94
CA LEU A 426 -19.37 -8.50 -5.70
C LEU A 426 -18.86 -8.37 -7.13
N GLU A 427 -19.65 -8.81 -8.09
CA GLU A 427 -19.31 -8.83 -9.50
C GLU A 427 -20.30 -7.99 -10.32
N PHE A 428 -19.76 -7.22 -11.24
CA PHE A 428 -20.50 -6.53 -12.30
C PHE A 428 -20.00 -7.03 -13.64
N LYS A 429 -20.91 -7.51 -14.49
CA LYS A 429 -20.60 -8.00 -15.83
C LYS A 429 -21.65 -7.55 -16.82
N ILE A 430 -21.22 -7.01 -17.97
CA ILE A 430 -22.14 -6.68 -19.07
C ILE A 430 -21.85 -7.65 -20.22
N ASP A 431 -22.89 -8.34 -20.66
CA ASP A 431 -22.78 -9.31 -21.74
C ASP A 431 -22.89 -8.66 -23.15
N LYS A 432 -22.81 -9.48 -24.19
CA LYS A 432 -22.90 -9.04 -25.60
C LYS A 432 -24.29 -8.46 -25.96
N ASN A 433 -25.33 -8.78 -25.19
CA ASN A 433 -26.69 -8.31 -25.38
C ASN A 433 -26.97 -7.04 -24.56
N ASN A 434 -25.95 -6.42 -24.00
CA ASN A 434 -26.04 -5.26 -23.10
C ASN A 434 -26.87 -5.55 -21.83
N ILE A 435 -26.84 -6.78 -21.33
CA ILE A 435 -27.43 -7.12 -20.04
C ILE A 435 -26.37 -6.96 -18.96
N LEU A 436 -26.58 -6.02 -18.03
CA LEU A 436 -25.78 -5.89 -16.82
C LEU A 436 -26.25 -6.91 -15.80
N THR A 437 -25.33 -7.76 -15.37
CA THR A 437 -25.50 -8.69 -14.25
C THR A 437 -24.67 -8.22 -13.07
N GLN A 438 -25.33 -8.00 -11.93
CA GLN A 438 -24.70 -7.76 -10.63
C GLN A 438 -24.89 -9.00 -9.77
N THR A 439 -23.81 -9.60 -9.31
CA THR A 439 -23.81 -10.82 -8.49
C THR A 439 -23.09 -10.58 -7.18
N ALA A 440 -23.80 -10.71 -6.05
CA ALA A 440 -23.19 -10.80 -4.72
C ALA A 440 -23.12 -12.28 -4.33
N THR A 441 -21.92 -12.78 -4.08
CA THR A 441 -21.68 -14.16 -3.65
C THR A 441 -21.14 -14.15 -2.23
N PHE A 442 -21.65 -15.01 -1.38
CA PHE A 442 -21.19 -15.18 0.00
C PHE A 442 -20.95 -16.66 0.33
N ARG A 443 -19.74 -17.00 0.78
CA ARG A 443 -19.38 -18.30 1.28
C ARG A 443 -19.37 -18.26 2.81
N PRO A 444 -20.42 -18.81 3.49
CA PRO A 444 -20.54 -18.73 4.95
C PRO A 444 -19.50 -19.59 5.64
N LEU A 445 -18.97 -19.11 6.76
CA LEU A 445 -18.14 -19.88 7.68
C LEU A 445 -19.02 -20.37 8.84
N GLY A 446 -19.39 -21.65 8.79
CA GLY A 446 -20.21 -22.30 9.81
C GLY A 446 -21.63 -21.72 9.95
N LEU A 447 -22.23 -21.93 11.13
CA LEU A 447 -23.60 -21.49 11.40
C LEU A 447 -23.75 -19.97 11.49
N LEU A 448 -22.77 -19.30 12.08
CA LEU A 448 -22.77 -17.83 12.21
C LEU A 448 -22.77 -17.14 10.84
N GLY A 449 -22.04 -17.67 9.87
CA GLY A 449 -22.05 -17.15 8.50
C GLY A 449 -23.43 -17.30 7.83
N ARG A 450 -24.12 -18.41 8.07
CA ARG A 450 -25.47 -18.61 7.54
C ARG A 450 -26.48 -17.65 8.17
N LEU A 451 -26.45 -17.49 9.48
CA LEU A 451 -27.33 -16.55 10.21
C LEU A 451 -27.06 -15.10 9.73
N TYR A 452 -25.80 -14.73 9.55
CA TYR A 452 -25.44 -13.42 9.01
C TYR A 452 -26.06 -13.19 7.62
N TRP A 453 -25.94 -14.15 6.68
CA TRP A 453 -26.53 -14.01 5.35
C TRP A 453 -28.03 -13.72 5.40
N TYR A 454 -28.79 -14.49 6.15
CA TYR A 454 -30.23 -14.29 6.27
C TYR A 454 -30.60 -12.96 6.96
N SER A 455 -29.78 -12.48 7.88
CA SER A 455 -30.01 -11.17 8.54
C SER A 455 -29.77 -9.99 7.60
N VAL A 456 -28.82 -10.09 6.65
CA VAL A 456 -28.53 -9.01 5.70
C VAL A 456 -29.30 -9.08 4.39
N LEU A 457 -29.95 -10.22 4.09
CA LEU A 457 -30.67 -10.44 2.83
C LEU A 457 -31.76 -9.39 2.52
N PRO A 458 -32.57 -8.91 3.48
CA PRO A 458 -33.53 -7.84 3.22
C PRO A 458 -32.86 -6.52 2.76
N PHE A 459 -31.71 -6.19 3.37
CA PHE A 459 -30.93 -5.00 2.98
C PHE A 459 -30.28 -5.16 1.60
N HIS A 460 -29.84 -6.38 1.26
CA HIS A 460 -29.34 -6.68 -0.10
C HIS A 460 -30.40 -6.40 -1.16
N ALA A 461 -31.64 -6.84 -0.94
CA ALA A 461 -32.74 -6.61 -1.88
C ALA A 461 -32.95 -5.11 -2.13
N PHE A 462 -32.92 -4.29 -1.08
CA PHE A 462 -33.07 -2.84 -1.16
C PHE A 462 -31.88 -2.17 -1.85
N ILE A 463 -30.66 -2.45 -1.36
CA ILE A 463 -29.42 -1.79 -1.82
C ILE A 463 -29.12 -2.17 -3.28
N PHE A 464 -29.14 -3.46 -3.60
CA PHE A 464 -28.68 -3.95 -4.91
C PHE A 464 -29.66 -3.68 -6.02
N ASN A 465 -30.98 -3.67 -5.76
CA ASN A 465 -31.96 -3.21 -6.73
C ASN A 465 -31.78 -1.72 -7.05
N GLY A 466 -31.61 -0.89 -6.03
CA GLY A 466 -31.36 0.52 -6.23
C GLY A 466 -30.06 0.79 -6.97
N MET A 467 -29.00 0.07 -6.63
CA MET A 467 -27.67 0.21 -7.23
C MET A 467 -27.68 -0.16 -8.73
N ILE A 468 -28.20 -1.35 -9.08
CA ILE A 468 -28.20 -1.80 -10.49
C ILE A 468 -29.07 -0.88 -11.38
N ASN A 469 -30.22 -0.40 -10.87
CA ASN A 469 -31.06 0.54 -11.59
C ASN A 469 -30.36 1.89 -11.82
N ARG A 470 -29.64 2.41 -10.82
CA ARG A 470 -28.87 3.65 -10.95
C ARG A 470 -27.69 3.51 -11.90
N ILE A 471 -27.03 2.35 -11.93
CA ILE A 471 -25.93 2.08 -12.87
C ILE A 471 -26.49 2.01 -14.31
N ALA A 472 -27.63 1.36 -14.52
CA ALA A 472 -28.23 1.18 -15.85
C ALA A 472 -28.96 2.41 -16.38
N SER A 473 -29.40 3.34 -15.50
CA SER A 473 -30.11 4.58 -15.95
C SER A 473 -29.18 5.47 -16.77
N LYS A 474 -29.76 6.25 -17.70
CA LYS A 474 -29.04 7.36 -18.35
C LYS A 474 -28.57 8.39 -17.31
N LEU A 475 -27.45 9.05 -17.58
CA LEU A 475 -26.97 10.20 -16.80
C LEU A 475 -27.99 11.35 -16.89
#